data_b551b8b224b1b55065a95c1a73e550d4
#
_entry.id   b551b8b224b1b55065a95c1a73e550d4
#
_cell.length_a   1.000
_cell.length_b   1.000
_cell.length_c   1.000
_cell.angle_alpha   90.00
_cell.angle_beta   90.00
_cell.angle_gamma   90.00
#
_symmetry.space_group_name_H-M   'P 1'
#
loop_
_entity.id
_entity.type
_entity.pdbx_description
1 polymer ?
#
loop_
_entity_poly.entity_id
_entity_poly.type
_entity_poly.pdbx_seq_one_letter_code
_entity_poly.pdbx_strand_id
1 'polypeptide(L)'
;FEIIGLNSNVIDLCFRNNISRIEGADFNDIENDLRINKEYSMKVSDGIGKGGLLKFTADGEYHDYNPDVVKALQECVTSGEYEDYKKFSKLVNSRDPSFLRDLFNLKKKKAIPISQVESSKSILKRFDTAGMSLGALSPEAHEALAIAMNTIGGRSNSGEGGEDIKRYNSPKTSKIKQVASGRFGVTPHYLVNADVIQIKIAQGAKPGEGGQLPGDKVDQYIAKLRYSVPGVTLISPPPHHDIYSIEDLAQLIYDLKQVNSQALISVKLVSQKGVGTIAAGVTKAYADLITISGYDGGTGASPLTSVKYAGSPWEMGIAETQQTLMLNNLRHKVRIQTDGGLKTGLDVIKAAIFGAESYGFGTSVMVALGCKYLRICHLNNCATGVATQNKILRMKHFSGSPERVVNYFKFIAQEVREIMASLGIKTIDELTGQTHLLSISKGITEKHKALSLKKMLTIANKKSDKYCTTKSNKPYDKGVLA
;
A
#
# COMPACT_ATOMS: atom_id res chain seq x y z
N PHE A 1 -6.21 22.04 -4.95
CA PHE A 1 -5.16 21.01 -4.99
C PHE A 1 -4.13 21.23 -3.88
N GLU A 2 -3.28 20.25 -3.64
CA GLU A 2 -2.11 20.37 -2.78
C GLU A 2 -0.85 20.13 -3.62
N ILE A 3 0.20 20.87 -3.32
CA ILE A 3 1.52 20.67 -3.91
C ILE A 3 2.47 20.27 -2.79
N ILE A 4 2.91 19.03 -2.81
CA ILE A 4 3.75 18.44 -1.77
C ILE A 4 5.21 18.73 -2.07
N GLY A 5 5.97 19.16 -1.05
CA GLY A 5 7.41 19.32 -1.13
C GLY A 5 7.87 20.68 -1.69
N LEU A 6 6.96 21.63 -1.85
CA LEU A 6 7.31 23.03 -2.14
C LEU A 6 6.96 23.96 -0.96
N ASN A 7 7.78 24.99 -0.79
CA ASN A 7 7.63 26.02 0.21
C ASN A 7 6.39 26.88 -0.07
N SER A 8 5.73 27.41 0.96
CA SER A 8 4.56 28.27 0.86
C SER A 8 4.78 29.49 -0.03
N ASN A 9 5.98 30.12 0.01
CA ASN A 9 6.27 31.29 -0.85
C ASN A 9 6.26 30.92 -2.34
N VAL A 10 6.76 29.73 -2.71
CA VAL A 10 6.70 29.23 -4.10
C VAL A 10 5.26 28.98 -4.50
N ILE A 11 4.47 28.40 -3.59
CA ILE A 11 3.05 28.11 -3.83
C ILE A 11 2.26 29.41 -4.05
N ASP A 12 2.42 30.39 -3.18
CA ASP A 12 1.70 31.65 -3.23
C ASP A 12 1.99 32.44 -4.52
N LEU A 13 3.25 32.38 -4.98
CA LEU A 13 3.65 33.07 -6.20
C LEU A 13 3.24 32.34 -7.48
N CYS A 14 3.48 31.02 -7.55
CA CYS A 14 3.36 30.23 -8.78
C CYS A 14 2.06 29.44 -8.89
N PHE A 15 1.42 29.11 -7.76
CA PHE A 15 0.29 28.17 -7.69
C PHE A 15 -0.83 28.70 -6.80
N ARG A 16 -1.31 29.90 -7.07
CA ARG A 16 -2.34 30.60 -6.28
C ARG A 16 -3.52 29.68 -5.94
N ASN A 17 -4.04 29.81 -4.73
CA ASN A 17 -5.15 29.02 -4.18
C ASN A 17 -4.84 27.54 -3.93
N ASN A 18 -3.56 27.12 -4.00
CA ASN A 18 -3.13 25.82 -3.56
C ASN A 18 -2.51 25.92 -2.17
N ILE A 19 -2.23 24.77 -1.58
CA ILE A 19 -1.57 24.70 -0.25
C ILE A 19 -0.37 23.76 -0.29
N SER A 20 0.54 24.00 0.65
CA SER A 20 1.63 23.11 1.00
C SER A 20 1.52 22.77 2.49
N ARG A 21 1.10 21.56 2.82
CA ARG A 21 0.87 21.17 4.23
C ARG A 21 2.14 20.87 5.00
N ILE A 22 3.19 20.46 4.28
CA ILE A 22 4.46 20.04 4.88
C ILE A 22 5.64 20.89 4.45
N GLU A 23 5.40 21.99 3.73
CA GLU A 23 6.47 22.87 3.20
C GLU A 23 7.45 22.09 2.29
N GLY A 24 8.65 22.63 2.06
CA GLY A 24 9.69 21.95 1.28
C GLY A 24 10.60 22.92 0.55
N ALA A 25 11.01 22.55 -0.66
CA ALA A 25 11.97 23.28 -1.48
C ALA A 25 11.52 24.70 -1.81
N ASP A 26 12.42 25.64 -1.69
CA ASP A 26 12.26 27.04 -2.08
C ASP A 26 12.82 27.30 -3.51
N PHE A 27 12.83 28.56 -3.94
CA PHE A 27 13.37 28.95 -5.25
C PHE A 27 14.88 28.66 -5.37
N ASN A 28 15.66 28.80 -4.30
CA ASN A 28 17.09 28.52 -4.33
C ASN A 28 17.37 27.03 -4.48
N ASP A 29 16.55 26.18 -3.83
CA ASP A 29 16.62 24.74 -3.98
C ASP A 29 16.29 24.32 -5.43
N ILE A 30 15.28 24.93 -6.03
CA ILE A 30 14.86 24.67 -7.43
C ILE A 30 15.97 25.11 -8.39
N GLU A 31 16.55 26.30 -8.20
CA GLU A 31 17.66 26.78 -9.01
C GLU A 31 18.87 25.87 -8.91
N ASN A 32 19.23 25.44 -7.69
CA ASN A 32 20.34 24.53 -7.47
C ASN A 32 20.14 23.17 -8.15
N ASP A 33 18.92 22.61 -8.09
CA ASP A 33 18.57 21.37 -8.82
C ASP A 33 18.72 21.54 -10.34
N LEU A 34 18.25 22.66 -10.88
CA LEU A 34 18.40 22.96 -12.32
C LEU A 34 19.87 23.07 -12.72
N ARG A 35 20.69 23.73 -11.89
CA ARG A 35 22.15 23.86 -12.12
C ARG A 35 22.83 22.49 -12.11
N ILE A 36 22.55 21.65 -11.11
CA ILE A 36 23.10 20.30 -11.01
C ILE A 36 22.69 19.45 -12.21
N ASN A 37 21.41 19.50 -12.59
CA ASN A 37 20.91 18.76 -13.76
C ASN A 37 21.55 19.23 -15.07
N LYS A 38 21.80 20.54 -15.23
CA LYS A 38 22.50 21.12 -16.38
C LYS A 38 23.96 20.61 -16.43
N GLU A 39 24.69 20.68 -15.33
CA GLU A 39 26.06 20.20 -15.24
C GLU A 39 26.16 18.69 -15.55
N TYR A 40 25.21 17.91 -15.04
CA TYR A 40 25.14 16.48 -15.33
C TYR A 40 24.87 16.20 -16.81
N SER A 41 23.90 16.90 -17.41
CA SER A 41 23.56 16.72 -18.83
C SER A 41 24.69 17.10 -19.79
N MET A 42 25.56 18.02 -19.40
CA MET A 42 26.75 18.38 -20.19
C MET A 42 27.86 17.31 -20.15
N LYS A 43 27.87 16.48 -19.12
CA LYS A 43 28.89 15.42 -18.93
C LYS A 43 28.47 14.08 -19.57
N VAL A 44 27.18 13.90 -19.85
CA VAL A 44 26.62 12.64 -20.40
C VAL A 44 26.17 12.87 -21.84
N SER A 45 26.77 12.17 -22.77
CA SER A 45 26.51 12.30 -24.23
C SER A 45 25.06 12.00 -24.64
N ASP A 46 24.29 11.28 -23.81
CA ASP A 46 22.94 10.80 -24.14
C ASP A 46 21.81 11.62 -23.50
N GLY A 47 22.06 12.85 -23.06
CA GLY A 47 21.05 13.76 -22.52
C GLY A 47 20.86 13.67 -21.00
N ILE A 48 19.75 14.24 -20.50
CA ILE A 48 19.44 14.30 -19.06
C ILE A 48 19.31 12.90 -18.50
N GLY A 49 20.08 12.58 -17.47
CA GLY A 49 20.07 11.29 -16.79
C GLY A 49 18.67 10.91 -16.30
N LYS A 50 18.28 9.67 -16.56
CA LYS A 50 16.96 9.12 -16.19
C LYS A 50 16.88 8.77 -14.69
N GLY A 51 17.48 9.43 -13.77
CA GLY A 51 17.42 9.17 -12.31
C GLY A 51 17.02 7.77 -11.85
N GLY A 52 17.24 7.40 -10.63
CA GLY A 52 16.90 6.09 -10.05
C GLY A 52 15.43 5.89 -9.63
N LEU A 53 14.55 6.85 -9.87
CA LEU A 53 13.18 6.83 -9.33
C LEU A 53 12.35 5.62 -9.79
N LEU A 54 12.36 5.32 -11.08
CA LEU A 54 11.51 4.25 -11.65
C LEU A 54 12.12 2.86 -11.45
N LYS A 55 13.41 2.75 -11.62
CA LYS A 55 14.21 1.53 -11.46
C LYS A 55 15.66 1.90 -11.19
N PHE A 56 16.43 0.94 -10.71
CA PHE A 56 17.87 1.11 -10.57
C PHE A 56 18.52 1.60 -11.88
N THR A 57 19.34 2.63 -11.77
CA THR A 57 20.20 3.16 -12.83
C THR A 57 21.60 3.30 -12.24
N ALA A 58 22.60 2.75 -12.92
CA ALA A 58 24.01 2.91 -12.50
C ALA A 58 24.33 4.41 -12.48
N ASP A 59 25.02 4.84 -11.46
CA ASP A 59 25.42 6.24 -11.21
C ASP A 59 24.23 7.22 -11.09
N GLY A 60 23.00 6.72 -10.94
CA GLY A 60 21.81 7.50 -10.67
C GLY A 60 21.46 7.61 -9.18
N GLU A 61 20.28 8.16 -8.89
CA GLU A 61 19.75 8.22 -7.52
C GLU A 61 19.62 6.81 -6.92
N TYR A 62 19.84 6.70 -5.60
CA TYR A 62 19.64 5.44 -4.90
C TYR A 62 18.16 5.05 -4.97
N HIS A 63 17.89 3.92 -5.61
CA HIS A 63 16.53 3.42 -5.77
C HIS A 63 16.11 2.57 -4.57
N ASP A 64 14.84 2.60 -4.24
CA ASP A 64 14.23 1.85 -3.14
C ASP A 64 14.44 0.33 -3.20
N TYR A 65 14.51 -0.22 -4.42
CA TYR A 65 14.84 -1.61 -4.72
C TYR A 65 16.12 -1.71 -5.55
N ASN A 66 17.21 -1.19 -5.00
CA ASN A 66 18.53 -1.40 -5.57
C ASN A 66 18.85 -2.90 -5.64
N PRO A 67 19.77 -3.35 -6.51
CA PRO A 67 20.11 -4.76 -6.67
C PRO A 67 20.53 -5.46 -5.39
N ASP A 68 21.21 -4.78 -4.48
CA ASP A 68 21.59 -5.27 -3.16
C ASP A 68 20.37 -5.56 -2.26
N VAL A 69 19.39 -4.65 -2.24
CA VAL A 69 18.14 -4.81 -1.50
C VAL A 69 17.32 -5.97 -2.05
N VAL A 70 17.19 -6.04 -3.40
CA VAL A 70 16.47 -7.15 -4.07
C VAL A 70 17.14 -8.49 -3.76
N LYS A 71 18.46 -8.54 -3.87
CA LYS A 71 19.25 -9.76 -3.61
C LYS A 71 19.11 -10.20 -2.16
N ALA A 72 19.30 -9.28 -1.20
CA ALA A 72 19.20 -9.59 0.23
C ALA A 72 17.80 -10.12 0.61
N LEU A 73 16.71 -9.53 0.04
CA LEU A 73 15.36 -10.03 0.26
C LEU A 73 15.18 -11.45 -0.31
N GLN A 74 15.63 -11.70 -1.53
CA GLN A 74 15.51 -13.02 -2.15
C GLN A 74 16.35 -14.09 -1.44
N GLU A 75 17.54 -13.74 -0.94
CA GLU A 75 18.40 -14.62 -0.16
C GLU A 75 17.71 -14.99 1.17
N CYS A 76 17.25 -14.03 1.94
CA CYS A 76 16.66 -14.32 3.25
C CYS A 76 15.38 -15.16 3.17
N VAL A 77 14.51 -14.90 2.18
CA VAL A 77 13.28 -15.70 2.04
C VAL A 77 13.56 -17.11 1.51
N THR A 78 14.68 -17.30 0.83
CA THR A 78 15.11 -18.60 0.32
C THR A 78 15.85 -19.43 1.37
N SER A 79 16.74 -18.80 2.16
CA SER A 79 17.43 -19.46 3.28
C SER A 79 16.47 -19.83 4.41
N GLY A 80 15.45 -19.02 4.64
CA GLY A 80 14.55 -19.15 5.78
C GLY A 80 15.17 -18.70 7.11
N GLU A 81 16.35 -18.06 7.07
CA GLU A 81 17.11 -17.64 8.24
C GLU A 81 16.82 -16.18 8.61
N TYR A 82 16.45 -15.94 9.87
CA TYR A 82 16.13 -14.60 10.35
C TYR A 82 17.35 -13.67 10.36
N GLU A 83 18.55 -14.20 10.53
CA GLU A 83 19.79 -13.39 10.46
C GLU A 83 20.04 -12.80 9.06
N ASP A 84 19.65 -13.51 7.99
CA ASP A 84 19.72 -12.97 6.64
C ASP A 84 18.65 -11.87 6.44
N TYR A 85 17.46 -12.01 7.03
CA TYR A 85 16.47 -10.95 7.04
C TYR A 85 16.95 -9.68 7.75
N LYS A 86 17.70 -9.80 8.86
CA LYS A 86 18.29 -8.63 9.52
C LYS A 86 19.23 -7.85 8.61
N LYS A 87 19.97 -8.53 7.72
CA LYS A 87 20.80 -7.87 6.70
C LYS A 87 19.94 -7.07 5.73
N PHE A 88 18.86 -7.66 5.22
CA PHE A 88 17.87 -6.96 4.39
C PHE A 88 17.25 -5.76 5.11
N SER A 89 16.74 -5.96 6.32
CA SER A 89 16.14 -4.89 7.12
C SER A 89 17.12 -3.75 7.37
N LYS A 90 18.39 -4.06 7.66
CA LYS A 90 19.43 -3.05 7.83
C LYS A 90 19.67 -2.25 6.55
N LEU A 91 19.78 -2.90 5.38
CA LEU A 91 19.93 -2.21 4.10
C LEU A 91 18.78 -1.23 3.84
N VAL A 92 17.55 -1.63 4.13
CA VAL A 92 16.36 -0.78 3.94
C VAL A 92 16.32 0.36 4.94
N ASN A 93 16.60 0.10 6.22
CA ASN A 93 16.36 1.06 7.31
C ASN A 93 17.54 2.00 7.60
N SER A 94 18.76 1.70 7.11
CA SER A 94 19.97 2.52 7.34
C SER A 94 20.40 3.36 6.14
N ARG A 95 19.61 3.36 5.04
CA ARG A 95 19.87 4.22 3.89
C ARG A 95 19.56 5.68 4.19
N ASP A 96 19.98 6.55 3.30
CA ASP A 96 19.57 7.95 3.33
C ASP A 96 18.03 8.08 3.25
N PRO A 97 17.43 9.04 3.97
CA PRO A 97 15.99 9.23 3.97
C PRO A 97 15.44 9.42 2.55
N SER A 98 14.51 8.58 2.15
CA SER A 98 13.87 8.61 0.81
C SER A 98 12.34 8.71 0.90
N PHE A 99 11.78 8.45 2.08
CA PHE A 99 10.34 8.53 2.36
C PHE A 99 10.09 9.40 3.58
N LEU A 100 8.89 9.97 3.70
CA LEU A 100 8.55 10.77 4.88
C LEU A 100 8.74 9.99 6.19
N ARG A 101 8.41 8.72 6.20
CA ARG A 101 8.59 7.87 7.39
C ARG A 101 10.04 7.74 7.83
N ASP A 102 11.01 7.92 6.93
CA ASP A 102 12.43 7.86 7.27
C ASP A 102 12.89 9.08 8.11
N LEU A 103 12.11 10.16 8.06
CA LEU A 103 12.33 11.36 8.88
C LEU A 103 11.70 11.29 10.28
N PHE A 104 11.14 10.15 10.66
CA PHE A 104 10.59 9.92 11.99
C PHE A 104 11.37 8.84 12.72
N ASN A 105 11.98 9.22 13.84
CA ASN A 105 12.71 8.30 14.71
C ASN A 105 11.85 7.83 15.87
N LEU A 106 11.98 6.57 16.25
CA LEU A 106 11.35 6.04 17.46
C LEU A 106 12.03 6.60 18.70
N LYS A 107 11.25 7.07 19.67
CA LYS A 107 11.78 7.52 20.95
C LYS A 107 12.12 6.32 21.83
N LYS A 108 13.28 6.40 22.51
CA LYS A 108 13.69 5.37 23.46
C LYS A 108 12.69 5.25 24.62
N LYS A 109 12.35 4.03 24.99
CA LYS A 109 11.47 3.68 26.11
C LYS A 109 12.12 2.59 26.96
N LYS A 110 11.53 2.27 28.11
CA LYS A 110 11.94 1.14 28.94
C LYS A 110 11.49 -0.15 28.24
N ALA A 111 12.46 -0.97 27.86
CA ALA A 111 12.21 -2.25 27.19
C ALA A 111 11.50 -3.26 28.14
N ILE A 112 10.75 -4.16 27.54
CA ILE A 112 10.15 -5.32 28.19
C ILE A 112 10.64 -6.62 27.54
N PRO A 113 10.57 -7.77 28.23
CA PRO A 113 10.86 -9.06 27.62
C PRO A 113 9.94 -9.34 26.42
N ILE A 114 10.48 -9.88 25.33
CA ILE A 114 9.72 -10.21 24.12
C ILE A 114 8.59 -11.24 24.38
N SER A 115 8.69 -12.03 25.44
CA SER A 115 7.64 -12.95 25.87
C SER A 115 6.36 -12.27 26.34
N GLN A 116 6.42 -10.98 26.71
CA GLN A 116 5.26 -10.16 27.08
C GLN A 116 4.58 -9.51 25.88
N VAL A 117 5.22 -9.55 24.69
CA VAL A 117 4.66 -8.99 23.46
C VAL A 117 3.78 -10.04 22.79
N GLU A 118 2.67 -9.58 22.20
CA GLU A 118 1.76 -10.46 21.45
C GLU A 118 2.48 -11.37 20.48
N SER A 119 1.88 -12.53 20.21
CA SER A 119 2.51 -13.56 19.38
C SER A 119 2.64 -13.15 17.91
N SER A 120 3.64 -13.66 17.21
CA SER A 120 3.76 -13.50 15.76
C SER A 120 2.47 -13.94 15.03
N LYS A 121 1.78 -14.97 15.51
CA LYS A 121 0.51 -15.45 14.95
C LYS A 121 -0.60 -14.39 15.04
N SER A 122 -0.64 -13.59 16.10
CA SER A 122 -1.56 -12.45 16.22
C SER A 122 -1.24 -11.35 15.23
N ILE A 123 0.04 -10.99 15.10
CA ILE A 123 0.53 -9.94 14.20
C ILE A 123 0.28 -10.32 12.73
N LEU A 124 0.58 -11.56 12.34
CA LEU A 124 0.39 -12.06 10.97
C LEU A 124 -1.03 -11.92 10.45
N LYS A 125 -2.05 -11.97 11.31
CA LYS A 125 -3.46 -11.75 10.93
C LYS A 125 -3.77 -10.32 10.48
N ARG A 126 -2.87 -9.37 10.73
CA ARG A 126 -3.00 -7.97 10.33
C ARG A 126 -2.35 -7.67 8.96
N PHE A 127 -1.70 -8.67 8.37
CA PHE A 127 -1.02 -8.55 7.09
C PHE A 127 -1.91 -9.02 5.95
N ASP A 128 -2.00 -8.19 4.92
CA ASP A 128 -2.72 -8.48 3.69
C ASP A 128 -1.78 -8.26 2.49
N THR A 129 -2.03 -8.91 1.36
CA THR A 129 -1.41 -8.44 0.11
C THR A 129 -2.19 -7.24 -0.41
N ALA A 130 -1.48 -6.28 -1.01
CA ALA A 130 -2.13 -5.21 -1.78
C ALA A 130 -2.89 -5.79 -2.99
N GLY A 131 -3.85 -5.05 -3.51
CA GLY A 131 -4.65 -5.48 -4.66
C GLY A 131 -3.82 -5.59 -5.94
N MET A 132 -3.42 -6.80 -6.28
CA MET A 132 -2.65 -7.14 -7.49
C MET A 132 -3.44 -8.16 -8.29
N SER A 133 -4.01 -7.74 -9.44
CA SER A 133 -4.95 -8.55 -10.18
C SER A 133 -4.31 -9.72 -10.92
N LEU A 134 -5.06 -10.82 -11.04
CA LEU A 134 -4.77 -11.85 -12.03
C LEU A 134 -4.93 -11.26 -13.44
N GLY A 135 -3.91 -11.43 -14.25
CA GLY A 135 -3.71 -10.72 -15.51
C GLY A 135 -2.57 -9.69 -15.41
N ALA A 136 -2.52 -8.87 -14.37
CA ALA A 136 -1.32 -8.10 -14.05
C ALA A 136 -0.20 -9.02 -13.58
N LEU A 137 -0.50 -9.93 -12.63
CA LEU A 137 0.37 -11.03 -12.23
C LEU A 137 0.07 -12.29 -13.03
N SER A 138 1.03 -13.21 -13.09
CA SER A 138 0.83 -14.57 -13.57
C SER A 138 -0.07 -15.36 -12.62
N PRO A 139 -0.80 -16.38 -13.10
CA PRO A 139 -1.56 -17.27 -12.23
C PRO A 139 -0.74 -17.89 -11.12
N GLU A 140 0.48 -18.33 -11.42
CA GLU A 140 1.39 -18.96 -10.48
C GLU A 140 1.76 -18.02 -9.32
N ALA A 141 2.11 -16.77 -9.64
CA ALA A 141 2.42 -15.77 -8.63
C ALA A 141 1.19 -15.40 -7.79
N HIS A 142 0.04 -15.24 -8.42
CA HIS A 142 -1.22 -14.88 -7.75
C HIS A 142 -1.71 -16.01 -6.82
N GLU A 143 -1.59 -17.27 -7.22
CA GLU A 143 -1.92 -18.43 -6.41
C GLU A 143 -0.92 -18.62 -5.25
N ALA A 144 0.38 -18.44 -5.49
CA ALA A 144 1.40 -18.53 -4.46
C ALA A 144 1.15 -17.51 -3.33
N LEU A 145 0.76 -16.27 -3.65
CA LEU A 145 0.38 -15.26 -2.67
C LEU A 145 -0.84 -15.71 -1.85
N ALA A 146 -1.88 -16.25 -2.50
CA ALA A 146 -3.07 -16.70 -1.79
C ALA A 146 -2.77 -17.85 -0.83
N ILE A 147 -2.02 -18.86 -1.27
CA ILE A 147 -1.60 -20.00 -0.44
C ILE A 147 -0.79 -19.52 0.76
N ALA A 148 0.19 -18.66 0.53
CA ALA A 148 1.03 -18.12 1.60
C ALA A 148 0.23 -17.39 2.66
N MET A 149 -0.65 -16.46 2.24
CA MET A 149 -1.47 -15.68 3.16
C MET A 149 -2.46 -16.55 3.94
N ASN A 150 -3.09 -17.51 3.30
CA ASN A 150 -3.96 -18.47 3.96
C ASN A 150 -3.19 -19.31 5.00
N THR A 151 -1.95 -19.70 4.71
CA THR A 151 -1.09 -20.45 5.62
C THR A 151 -0.76 -19.67 6.89
N ILE A 152 -0.49 -18.37 6.80
CA ILE A 152 -0.12 -17.55 7.96
C ILE A 152 -1.34 -16.94 8.69
N GLY A 153 -2.54 -17.13 8.16
CA GLY A 153 -3.78 -16.54 8.72
C GLY A 153 -4.00 -15.07 8.35
N GLY A 154 -3.22 -14.54 7.39
CA GLY A 154 -3.44 -13.26 6.73
C GLY A 154 -4.42 -13.39 5.56
N ARG A 155 -4.47 -12.37 4.68
CA ARG A 155 -5.40 -12.35 3.54
C ARG A 155 -4.71 -11.89 2.27
N SER A 156 -4.92 -12.61 1.18
CA SER A 156 -4.56 -12.13 -0.15
C SER A 156 -5.72 -11.36 -0.78
N ASN A 157 -5.39 -10.37 -1.61
CA ASN A 157 -6.33 -9.56 -2.35
C ASN A 157 -6.34 -10.00 -3.82
N SER A 158 -7.51 -10.33 -4.34
CA SER A 158 -7.68 -10.74 -5.74
C SER A 158 -7.28 -9.65 -6.75
N GLY A 159 -7.25 -8.38 -6.31
CA GLY A 159 -7.24 -7.25 -7.23
C GLY A 159 -8.52 -7.18 -8.06
N GLU A 160 -8.57 -6.27 -9.02
CA GLU A 160 -9.75 -5.99 -9.85
C GLU A 160 -9.97 -6.95 -11.02
N GLY A 161 -9.33 -8.10 -11.03
CA GLY A 161 -9.35 -9.05 -12.17
C GLY A 161 -10.32 -10.21 -12.05
N GLY A 162 -11.10 -10.28 -11.00
CA GLY A 162 -11.88 -11.47 -10.67
C GLY A 162 -11.00 -12.62 -10.15
N GLU A 163 -11.60 -13.79 -9.99
CA GLU A 163 -10.88 -15.00 -9.56
C GLU A 163 -11.54 -16.26 -10.15
N ASP A 164 -10.74 -17.24 -10.54
CA ASP A 164 -11.23 -18.49 -11.10
C ASP A 164 -12.03 -19.29 -10.05
N ILE A 165 -13.23 -19.74 -10.43
CA ILE A 165 -14.12 -20.54 -9.59
C ILE A 165 -13.42 -21.80 -9.03
N LYS A 166 -12.49 -22.39 -9.80
CA LYS A 166 -11.71 -23.57 -9.37
C LYS A 166 -10.84 -23.31 -8.14
N ARG A 167 -10.60 -22.05 -7.80
CA ARG A 167 -9.82 -21.67 -6.62
C ARG A 167 -10.66 -21.59 -5.34
N TYR A 168 -11.99 -21.47 -5.47
CA TYR A 168 -12.86 -21.34 -4.30
C TYR A 168 -12.83 -22.61 -3.44
N ASN A 169 -12.97 -22.43 -2.12
CA ASN A 169 -12.87 -23.52 -1.14
C ASN A 169 -11.54 -24.29 -1.18
N SER A 170 -10.46 -23.66 -1.64
CA SER A 170 -9.11 -24.20 -1.66
C SER A 170 -8.12 -23.24 -1.03
N PRO A 171 -6.89 -23.69 -0.69
CA PRO A 171 -5.83 -22.81 -0.21
C PRO A 171 -5.45 -21.68 -1.18
N LYS A 172 -5.87 -21.76 -2.45
CA LYS A 172 -5.62 -20.77 -3.50
C LYS A 172 -6.61 -19.62 -3.50
N THR A 173 -7.67 -19.66 -2.67
CA THR A 173 -8.68 -18.60 -2.60
C THR A 173 -8.09 -17.32 -2.03
N SER A 174 -8.28 -16.20 -2.74
CA SER A 174 -8.04 -14.86 -2.20
C SER A 174 -9.21 -14.45 -1.30
N LYS A 175 -8.93 -14.17 -0.03
CA LYS A 175 -9.96 -13.83 0.95
C LYS A 175 -10.50 -12.41 0.81
N ILE A 176 -9.71 -11.48 0.21
CA ILE A 176 -10.17 -10.15 -0.15
C ILE A 176 -10.58 -10.18 -1.62
N LYS A 177 -11.84 -9.88 -1.90
CA LYS A 177 -12.39 -9.77 -3.25
C LYS A 177 -12.56 -8.29 -3.60
N GLN A 178 -11.80 -7.80 -4.58
CA GLN A 178 -11.86 -6.40 -4.97
C GLN A 178 -12.96 -6.15 -6.02
N VAL A 179 -13.71 -5.07 -5.83
CA VAL A 179 -14.71 -4.56 -6.76
C VAL A 179 -14.28 -3.15 -7.17
N ALA A 180 -13.92 -2.98 -8.44
CA ALA A 180 -13.54 -1.69 -9.02
C ALA A 180 -14.60 -1.24 -10.04
N SER A 181 -14.46 -0.03 -10.56
CA SER A 181 -15.38 0.53 -11.56
C SER A 181 -15.57 -0.36 -12.79
N GLY A 182 -14.51 -1.03 -13.25
CA GLY A 182 -14.57 -1.97 -14.38
C GLY A 182 -15.33 -3.27 -14.10
N ARG A 183 -15.56 -3.63 -12.84
CA ARG A 183 -16.29 -4.85 -12.39
C ARG A 183 -15.85 -6.15 -13.06
N PHE A 184 -14.60 -6.27 -13.47
CA PHE A 184 -14.09 -7.44 -14.17
C PHE A 184 -14.18 -8.70 -13.31
N GLY A 185 -14.95 -9.69 -13.77
CA GLY A 185 -15.13 -10.96 -13.08
C GLY A 185 -15.95 -10.89 -11.78
N VAL A 186 -16.64 -9.80 -11.52
CA VAL A 186 -17.50 -9.65 -10.34
C VAL A 186 -18.85 -10.35 -10.59
N THR A 187 -19.09 -11.41 -9.84
CA THR A 187 -20.35 -12.18 -9.87
C THR A 187 -20.84 -12.43 -8.44
N PRO A 188 -22.10 -12.80 -8.21
CA PRO A 188 -22.56 -13.22 -6.89
C PRO A 188 -21.70 -14.34 -6.32
N HIS A 189 -21.31 -15.34 -7.13
CA HIS A 189 -20.43 -16.43 -6.69
C HIS A 189 -19.05 -15.95 -6.26
N TYR A 190 -18.47 -14.94 -6.93
CA TYR A 190 -17.24 -14.30 -6.51
C TYR A 190 -17.41 -13.63 -5.14
N LEU A 191 -18.49 -12.88 -4.93
CA LEU A 191 -18.73 -12.09 -3.73
C LEU A 191 -19.02 -12.95 -2.50
N VAL A 192 -19.79 -14.05 -2.62
CA VAL A 192 -20.10 -14.93 -1.48
C VAL A 192 -18.90 -15.72 -0.97
N ASN A 193 -17.83 -15.83 -1.77
CA ASN A 193 -16.56 -16.45 -1.38
C ASN A 193 -15.54 -15.46 -0.79
N ALA A 194 -15.97 -14.27 -0.36
CA ALA A 194 -15.12 -13.26 0.25
C ALA A 194 -15.21 -13.25 1.77
N ASP A 195 -14.06 -13.15 2.46
CA ASP A 195 -14.03 -12.73 3.87
C ASP A 195 -14.10 -11.19 3.95
N VAL A 196 -13.55 -10.51 2.94
CA VAL A 196 -13.58 -9.05 2.79
C VAL A 196 -13.92 -8.69 1.35
N ILE A 197 -14.91 -7.84 1.15
CA ILE A 197 -15.20 -7.22 -0.15
C ILE A 197 -14.61 -5.82 -0.13
N GLN A 198 -13.70 -5.53 -1.07
CA GLN A 198 -13.04 -4.23 -1.13
C GLN A 198 -13.53 -3.40 -2.32
N ILE A 199 -14.23 -2.32 -2.03
CA ILE A 199 -14.60 -1.31 -3.03
C ILE A 199 -13.36 -0.46 -3.33
N LYS A 200 -12.89 -0.47 -4.58
CA LYS A 200 -11.76 0.33 -5.03
C LYS A 200 -12.25 1.63 -5.64
N ILE A 201 -12.03 2.75 -4.96
CA ILE A 201 -12.34 4.08 -5.50
C ILE A 201 -11.27 4.49 -6.51
N ALA A 202 -9.99 4.38 -6.13
CA ALA A 202 -8.85 4.70 -6.98
C ALA A 202 -7.60 3.94 -6.49
N GLN A 203 -6.43 4.21 -7.10
CA GLN A 203 -5.14 3.65 -6.67
C GLN A 203 -4.10 4.75 -6.47
N GLY A 204 -3.21 4.58 -5.47
CA GLY A 204 -2.36 5.62 -4.94
C GLY A 204 -1.40 6.25 -5.94
N ALA A 205 -0.81 5.47 -6.85
CA ALA A 205 0.20 5.95 -7.80
C ALA A 205 -0.37 6.86 -8.90
N LYS A 206 -1.65 6.71 -9.22
CA LYS A 206 -2.31 7.45 -10.31
C LYS A 206 -3.80 7.68 -10.02
N PRO A 207 -4.13 8.55 -9.07
CA PRO A 207 -5.50 8.73 -8.59
C PRO A 207 -6.51 9.07 -9.69
N GLY A 208 -6.10 9.81 -10.71
CA GLY A 208 -6.94 10.28 -11.81
C GLY A 208 -6.90 9.46 -13.09
N GLU A 209 -6.14 8.35 -13.16
CA GLU A 209 -5.96 7.57 -14.39
C GLU A 209 -6.64 6.18 -14.36
N GLY A 210 -6.87 5.63 -13.18
CA GLY A 210 -7.49 4.33 -12.99
C GLY A 210 -6.61 3.12 -13.28
N GLY A 211 -7.24 1.93 -13.21
CA GLY A 211 -6.61 0.66 -13.52
C GLY A 211 -6.56 0.38 -15.01
N GLN A 212 -5.48 -0.23 -15.47
CA GLN A 212 -5.30 -0.63 -16.87
C GLN A 212 -4.64 -2.01 -16.97
N LEU A 213 -5.15 -2.85 -17.87
CA LEU A 213 -4.50 -4.08 -18.30
C LEU A 213 -4.28 -4.03 -19.79
N PRO A 214 -3.02 -4.01 -20.28
CA PRO A 214 -2.72 -4.01 -21.71
C PRO A 214 -3.31 -5.21 -22.43
N GLY A 215 -3.76 -5.03 -23.69
CA GLY A 215 -4.37 -6.08 -24.50
C GLY A 215 -3.52 -7.34 -24.67
N ASP A 216 -2.20 -7.18 -24.80
CA ASP A 216 -1.25 -8.30 -24.89
C ASP A 216 -1.25 -9.23 -23.65
N LYS A 217 -1.77 -8.75 -22.52
CA LYS A 217 -1.96 -9.55 -21.29
C LYS A 217 -3.35 -10.16 -21.19
N VAL A 218 -4.26 -9.81 -22.08
CA VAL A 218 -5.63 -10.31 -22.12
C VAL A 218 -5.68 -11.51 -23.07
N ASP A 219 -5.18 -12.66 -22.61
CA ASP A 219 -5.32 -13.92 -23.33
C ASP A 219 -6.75 -14.50 -23.17
N GLN A 220 -7.01 -15.66 -23.76
CA GLN A 220 -8.33 -16.30 -23.67
C GLN A 220 -8.74 -16.59 -22.23
N TYR A 221 -7.80 -16.99 -21.38
CA TYR A 221 -8.07 -17.27 -19.96
C TYR A 221 -8.45 -16.01 -19.18
N ILE A 222 -7.67 -14.95 -19.33
CA ILE A 222 -7.92 -13.65 -18.67
C ILE A 222 -9.20 -13.02 -19.22
N ALA A 223 -9.45 -13.07 -20.53
CA ALA A 223 -10.67 -12.56 -21.14
C ALA A 223 -11.92 -13.27 -20.60
N LYS A 224 -11.89 -14.60 -20.53
CA LYS A 224 -12.98 -15.40 -19.93
C LYS A 224 -13.22 -15.01 -18.48
N LEU A 225 -12.16 -14.88 -17.67
CA LEU A 225 -12.25 -14.53 -16.26
C LEU A 225 -12.85 -13.15 -16.03
N ARG A 226 -12.54 -12.21 -16.92
CA ARG A 226 -12.98 -10.81 -16.83
C ARG A 226 -14.25 -10.48 -17.60
N TYR A 227 -14.87 -11.49 -18.24
CA TYR A 227 -16.02 -11.31 -19.14
C TYR A 227 -15.74 -10.28 -20.23
N SER A 228 -14.61 -10.43 -20.92
CA SER A 228 -14.10 -9.51 -21.93
C SER A 228 -13.62 -10.26 -23.19
N VAL A 229 -13.07 -9.52 -24.15
CA VAL A 229 -12.56 -10.05 -25.42
C VAL A 229 -11.04 -10.16 -25.37
N PRO A 230 -10.43 -11.28 -25.83
CA PRO A 230 -8.98 -11.41 -25.91
C PRO A 230 -8.33 -10.32 -26.77
N GLY A 231 -7.15 -9.86 -26.36
CA GLY A 231 -6.37 -8.85 -27.08
C GLY A 231 -6.83 -7.40 -26.88
N VAL A 232 -7.96 -7.17 -26.24
CA VAL A 232 -8.49 -5.82 -25.99
C VAL A 232 -7.96 -5.27 -24.65
N THR A 233 -7.39 -4.06 -24.67
CA THR A 233 -6.98 -3.36 -23.45
C THR A 233 -8.17 -3.08 -22.55
N LEU A 234 -8.04 -3.41 -21.29
CA LEU A 234 -9.10 -3.23 -20.29
C LEU A 234 -8.76 -2.04 -19.39
N ILE A 235 -9.73 -1.15 -19.21
CA ILE A 235 -9.61 0.07 -18.39
C ILE A 235 -10.67 0.03 -17.30
N SER A 236 -10.28 0.34 -16.07
CA SER A 236 -11.15 0.56 -14.93
C SER A 236 -11.04 2.03 -14.54
N PRO A 237 -11.99 2.89 -14.99
CA PRO A 237 -11.87 4.33 -14.82
C PRO A 237 -11.97 4.76 -13.35
N PRO A 238 -11.29 5.83 -12.93
CA PRO A 238 -11.41 6.47 -11.63
C PRO A 238 -12.26 7.76 -11.74
N PRO A 239 -12.89 8.20 -10.66
CA PRO A 239 -13.27 7.41 -9.50
C PRO A 239 -14.23 6.29 -9.88
N HIS A 240 -14.63 5.46 -8.91
CA HIS A 240 -15.61 4.40 -9.17
C HIS A 240 -16.91 4.98 -9.75
N HIS A 241 -17.30 4.54 -10.95
CA HIS A 241 -18.35 5.19 -11.75
C HIS A 241 -19.77 5.14 -11.15
N ASP A 242 -19.99 4.27 -10.19
CA ASP A 242 -21.32 4.17 -9.53
C ASP A 242 -21.41 5.04 -8.28
N ILE A 243 -20.34 5.76 -7.93
CA ILE A 243 -20.23 6.49 -6.67
C ILE A 243 -19.95 7.96 -6.98
N TYR A 244 -20.98 8.78 -6.81
CA TYR A 244 -20.92 10.24 -6.96
C TYR A 244 -21.12 10.98 -5.64
N SER A 245 -21.60 10.26 -4.61
CA SER A 245 -21.84 10.77 -3.28
C SER A 245 -21.53 9.72 -2.21
N ILE A 246 -21.57 10.11 -0.93
CA ILE A 246 -21.46 9.17 0.20
C ILE A 246 -22.70 8.27 0.27
N GLU A 247 -23.85 8.75 -0.14
CA GLU A 247 -25.11 8.01 -0.20
C GLU A 247 -25.03 6.89 -1.23
N ASP A 248 -24.48 7.14 -2.41
CA ASP A 248 -24.24 6.09 -3.43
C ASP A 248 -23.29 5.01 -2.88
N LEU A 249 -22.24 5.42 -2.17
CA LEU A 249 -21.33 4.50 -1.52
C LEU A 249 -22.04 3.68 -0.45
N ALA A 250 -22.90 4.31 0.37
CA ALA A 250 -23.68 3.60 1.39
C ALA A 250 -24.63 2.58 0.75
N GLN A 251 -25.26 2.92 -0.37
CA GLN A 251 -26.11 1.98 -1.12
C GLN A 251 -25.28 0.81 -1.65
N LEU A 252 -24.11 1.04 -2.24
CA LEU A 252 -23.25 -0.04 -2.71
C LEU A 252 -22.76 -0.94 -1.56
N ILE A 253 -22.41 -0.37 -0.42
CA ILE A 253 -22.05 -1.12 0.78
C ILE A 253 -23.23 -1.99 1.23
N TYR A 254 -24.44 -1.44 1.24
CA TYR A 254 -25.66 -2.17 1.56
C TYR A 254 -25.87 -3.35 0.62
N ASP A 255 -25.83 -3.13 -0.68
CA ASP A 255 -26.06 -4.15 -1.71
C ASP A 255 -25.05 -5.31 -1.57
N LEU A 256 -23.77 -4.98 -1.36
CA LEU A 256 -22.72 -5.98 -1.14
C LEU A 256 -22.96 -6.78 0.15
N LYS A 257 -23.45 -6.13 1.21
CA LYS A 257 -23.85 -6.83 2.46
C LYS A 257 -25.06 -7.72 2.28
N GLN A 258 -26.01 -7.38 1.38
CA GLN A 258 -27.11 -8.28 1.06
C GLN A 258 -26.63 -9.53 0.32
N VAL A 259 -25.63 -9.41 -0.54
CA VAL A 259 -25.03 -10.56 -1.23
C VAL A 259 -24.20 -11.42 -0.28
N ASN A 260 -23.42 -10.81 0.63
CA ASN A 260 -22.59 -11.52 1.61
C ASN A 260 -22.57 -10.80 2.95
N SER A 261 -23.52 -11.13 3.81
CA SER A 261 -23.69 -10.52 5.14
C SER A 261 -22.52 -10.77 6.10
N GLN A 262 -21.74 -11.82 5.86
CA GLN A 262 -20.62 -12.20 6.72
C GLN A 262 -19.31 -11.48 6.34
N ALA A 263 -19.17 -11.04 5.08
CA ALA A 263 -17.98 -10.33 4.64
C ALA A 263 -17.85 -8.95 5.28
N LEU A 264 -16.63 -8.55 5.63
CA LEU A 264 -16.32 -7.16 5.94
C LEU A 264 -16.32 -6.34 4.66
N ILE A 265 -16.83 -5.11 4.71
CA ILE A 265 -16.74 -4.18 3.57
C ILE A 265 -15.58 -3.23 3.80
N SER A 266 -14.62 -3.28 2.89
CA SER A 266 -13.47 -2.38 2.83
C SER A 266 -13.67 -1.33 1.74
N VAL A 267 -13.28 -0.09 2.02
CA VAL A 267 -13.23 0.96 1.00
C VAL A 267 -11.78 1.41 0.83
N LYS A 268 -11.23 1.26 -0.39
CA LYS A 268 -9.88 1.69 -0.71
C LYS A 268 -9.90 3.11 -1.25
N LEU A 269 -9.31 4.01 -0.47
CA LEU A 269 -9.07 5.42 -0.78
C LEU A 269 -7.59 5.64 -1.10
N VAL A 270 -7.26 6.80 -1.64
CA VAL A 270 -5.89 7.21 -1.89
C VAL A 270 -5.48 8.31 -0.92
N SER A 271 -4.20 8.33 -0.54
CA SER A 271 -3.62 9.42 0.23
C SER A 271 -3.63 10.70 -0.62
N GLN A 272 -4.46 11.65 -0.21
CA GLN A 272 -4.54 12.97 -0.82
C GLN A 272 -5.13 13.96 0.21
N LYS A 273 -5.03 15.25 -0.07
CA LYS A 273 -5.67 16.29 0.75
C LYS A 273 -7.16 16.04 0.87
N GLY A 274 -7.68 16.07 2.10
CA GLY A 274 -9.12 15.88 2.37
C GLY A 274 -9.52 14.41 2.54
N VAL A 275 -8.58 13.46 2.43
CA VAL A 275 -8.89 12.03 2.61
C VAL A 275 -9.50 11.72 3.97
N GLY A 276 -9.13 12.47 5.01
CA GLY A 276 -9.74 12.34 6.34
C GLY A 276 -11.23 12.66 6.35
N THR A 277 -11.65 13.69 5.63
CA THR A 277 -13.07 14.04 5.48
C THR A 277 -13.82 12.97 4.68
N ILE A 278 -13.22 12.46 3.61
CA ILE A 278 -13.78 11.34 2.83
C ILE A 278 -13.92 10.11 3.73
N ALA A 279 -12.89 9.78 4.51
CA ALA A 279 -12.90 8.65 5.44
C ALA A 279 -13.99 8.78 6.52
N ALA A 280 -14.26 10.00 7.00
CA ALA A 280 -15.37 10.24 7.93
C ALA A 280 -16.73 9.94 7.27
N GLY A 281 -16.92 10.35 6.01
CA GLY A 281 -18.09 9.99 5.22
C GLY A 281 -18.22 8.48 5.00
N VAL A 282 -17.14 7.82 4.59
CA VAL A 282 -17.06 6.38 4.38
C VAL A 282 -17.39 5.60 5.67
N THR A 283 -16.92 6.10 6.82
CA THR A 283 -17.26 5.51 8.13
C THR A 283 -18.75 5.64 8.44
N LYS A 284 -19.35 6.79 8.11
CA LYS A 284 -20.81 7.01 8.27
C LYS A 284 -21.63 6.18 7.28
N ALA A 285 -21.06 5.84 6.12
CA ALA A 285 -21.64 4.91 5.15
C ALA A 285 -21.48 3.43 5.56
N TYR A 286 -21.03 3.18 6.79
CA TYR A 286 -20.90 1.85 7.42
C TYR A 286 -19.83 0.92 6.81
N ALA A 287 -18.75 1.45 6.25
CA ALA A 287 -17.59 0.62 5.93
C ALA A 287 -16.95 0.04 7.20
N ASP A 288 -16.52 -1.21 7.14
CA ASP A 288 -15.83 -1.89 8.25
C ASP A 288 -14.33 -1.57 8.27
N LEU A 289 -13.74 -1.34 7.09
CA LEU A 289 -12.32 -1.10 6.90
C LEU A 289 -12.11 0.01 5.86
N ILE A 290 -11.17 0.91 6.13
CA ILE A 290 -10.70 1.90 5.17
C ILE A 290 -9.23 1.65 4.86
N THR A 291 -8.89 1.46 3.60
CA THR A 291 -7.51 1.36 3.14
C THR A 291 -7.05 2.70 2.58
N ILE A 292 -5.99 3.28 3.13
CA ILE A 292 -5.33 4.49 2.63
C ILE A 292 -4.09 4.07 1.84
N SER A 293 -4.13 4.26 0.52
CA SER A 293 -3.07 3.84 -0.40
C SER A 293 -2.12 5.00 -0.71
N GLY A 294 -0.83 4.77 -0.53
CA GLY A 294 0.21 5.73 -0.89
C GLY A 294 0.61 5.68 -2.37
N TYR A 295 1.42 6.64 -2.80
CA TYR A 295 1.88 6.80 -4.20
C TYR A 295 2.63 5.58 -4.77
N ASP A 296 3.17 4.70 -3.93
CA ASP A 296 3.79 3.45 -4.37
C ASP A 296 2.76 2.38 -4.80
N GLY A 297 1.49 2.58 -4.46
CA GLY A 297 0.43 1.62 -4.75
C GLY A 297 -0.03 1.64 -6.20
N GLY A 298 0.15 0.53 -6.94
CA GLY A 298 -0.36 0.38 -8.31
C GLY A 298 0.54 0.95 -9.41
N THR A 299 1.86 0.97 -9.19
CA THR A 299 2.84 1.54 -10.14
C THR A 299 3.20 0.64 -11.33
N GLY A 300 2.73 -0.62 -11.39
CA GLY A 300 3.18 -1.62 -12.38
C GLY A 300 3.06 -1.18 -13.84
N ALA A 301 1.95 -0.55 -14.23
CA ALA A 301 1.70 -0.03 -15.57
C ALA A 301 1.53 1.50 -15.60
N SER A 302 2.02 2.20 -14.58
CA SER A 302 1.88 3.65 -14.48
C SER A 302 2.95 4.36 -15.29
N PRO A 303 2.62 5.46 -16.01
CA PRO A 303 3.60 6.31 -16.66
C PRO A 303 4.57 6.94 -15.64
N LEU A 304 5.78 7.28 -16.07
CA LEU A 304 6.80 7.86 -15.20
C LEU A 304 6.33 9.17 -14.55
N THR A 305 5.61 9.99 -15.29
CA THR A 305 5.04 11.26 -14.81
C THR A 305 4.07 11.06 -13.65
N SER A 306 3.20 10.05 -13.74
CA SER A 306 2.27 9.71 -12.65
C SER A 306 3.01 9.20 -11.43
N VAL A 307 3.96 8.27 -11.60
CA VAL A 307 4.78 7.73 -10.49
C VAL A 307 5.52 8.84 -9.77
N LYS A 308 6.00 9.84 -10.51
CA LYS A 308 6.80 10.93 -9.96
C LYS A 308 5.98 12.04 -9.31
N TYR A 309 4.78 12.34 -9.84
CA TYR A 309 4.09 13.59 -9.50
C TYR A 309 2.64 13.46 -9.04
N ALA A 310 1.97 12.32 -9.27
CA ALA A 310 0.52 12.27 -9.09
C ALA A 310 0.07 11.85 -7.69
N GLY A 311 0.75 10.90 -7.06
CA GLY A 311 0.34 10.33 -5.78
C GLY A 311 0.93 11.07 -4.57
N SER A 312 0.34 10.82 -3.39
CA SER A 312 0.80 11.36 -2.11
C SER A 312 1.31 10.25 -1.18
N PRO A 313 2.25 10.55 -0.26
CA PRO A 313 2.73 9.58 0.72
C PRO A 313 1.59 9.09 1.63
N TRP A 314 1.57 7.78 1.91
CA TRP A 314 0.54 7.22 2.81
C TRP A 314 0.62 7.79 4.23
N GLU A 315 1.80 8.19 4.68
CA GLU A 315 2.05 8.77 6.00
C GLU A 315 1.18 10.01 6.24
N MET A 316 1.04 10.86 5.23
CA MET A 316 0.16 12.04 5.29
C MET A 316 -1.32 11.64 5.34
N GLY A 317 -1.71 10.71 4.49
CA GLY A 317 -3.12 10.27 4.41
C GLY A 317 -3.60 9.56 5.67
N ILE A 318 -2.76 8.69 6.26
CA ILE A 318 -3.10 8.01 7.52
C ILE A 318 -3.16 9.02 8.69
N ALA A 319 -2.18 9.91 8.81
CA ALA A 319 -2.17 10.92 9.86
C ALA A 319 -3.43 11.80 9.81
N GLU A 320 -3.81 12.28 8.63
CA GLU A 320 -5.04 13.06 8.42
C GLU A 320 -6.29 12.24 8.76
N THR A 321 -6.35 10.99 8.29
CA THR A 321 -7.50 10.09 8.53
C THR A 321 -7.66 9.80 10.02
N GLN A 322 -6.58 9.42 10.71
CA GLN A 322 -6.59 9.17 12.15
C GLN A 322 -7.09 10.39 12.93
N GLN A 323 -6.51 11.56 12.65
CA GLN A 323 -6.86 12.82 13.32
C GLN A 323 -8.33 13.19 13.06
N THR A 324 -8.79 13.13 11.82
CA THR A 324 -10.17 13.48 11.46
C THR A 324 -11.19 12.54 12.09
N LEU A 325 -10.94 11.24 12.07
CA LEU A 325 -11.84 10.27 12.68
C LEU A 325 -11.90 10.41 14.21
N MET A 326 -10.78 10.72 14.85
CA MET A 326 -10.74 11.01 16.29
C MET A 326 -11.52 12.28 16.63
N LEU A 327 -11.31 13.37 15.89
CA LEU A 327 -12.01 14.65 16.09
C LEU A 327 -13.53 14.53 15.95
N ASN A 328 -13.99 13.64 15.06
CA ASN A 328 -15.41 13.41 14.79
C ASN A 328 -16.01 12.26 15.62
N ASN A 329 -15.26 11.67 16.55
CA ASN A 329 -15.68 10.51 17.35
C ASN A 329 -16.16 9.32 16.48
N LEU A 330 -15.45 9.07 15.38
CA LEU A 330 -15.75 7.99 14.42
C LEU A 330 -14.69 6.89 14.43
N ARG A 331 -13.52 7.14 15.03
CA ARG A 331 -12.36 6.24 14.92
C ARG A 331 -12.64 4.81 15.40
N HIS A 332 -13.47 4.66 16.42
CA HIS A 332 -13.86 3.38 17.01
C HIS A 332 -14.81 2.56 16.12
N LYS A 333 -15.36 3.16 15.05
CA LYS A 333 -16.34 2.51 14.17
C LYS A 333 -15.71 1.82 12.97
N VAL A 334 -14.45 2.10 12.67
CA VAL A 334 -13.79 1.62 11.44
C VAL A 334 -12.34 1.27 11.72
N ARG A 335 -11.83 0.24 11.06
CA ARG A 335 -10.40 -0.07 11.01
C ARG A 335 -9.71 0.70 9.91
N ILE A 336 -8.44 1.04 10.12
CA ILE A 336 -7.61 1.69 9.12
C ILE A 336 -6.52 0.73 8.67
N GLN A 337 -6.37 0.61 7.36
CA GLN A 337 -5.28 -0.10 6.70
C GLN A 337 -4.44 0.88 5.89
N THR A 338 -3.15 0.62 5.74
CA THR A 338 -2.33 1.29 4.74
C THR A 338 -1.65 0.31 3.80
N ASP A 339 -1.45 0.74 2.56
CA ASP A 339 -0.57 0.10 1.58
C ASP A 339 0.27 1.15 0.84
N GLY A 340 1.33 0.68 0.17
CA GLY A 340 2.25 1.52 -0.60
C GLY A 340 3.66 1.51 0.00
N GLY A 341 4.51 0.62 -0.50
CA GLY A 341 5.94 0.60 -0.21
C GLY A 341 6.36 0.06 1.16
N LEU A 342 5.53 -0.69 1.85
CA LEU A 342 5.92 -1.36 3.11
C LEU A 342 6.90 -2.50 2.84
N LYS A 343 7.99 -2.58 3.64
CA LYS A 343 9.08 -3.56 3.45
C LYS A 343 9.53 -4.26 4.73
N THR A 344 9.58 -3.56 5.85
CA THR A 344 10.17 -4.06 7.10
C THR A 344 9.21 -3.93 8.27
N GLY A 345 9.55 -4.55 9.40
CA GLY A 345 8.80 -4.38 10.63
C GLY A 345 8.81 -2.95 11.14
N LEU A 346 9.85 -2.17 10.85
CA LEU A 346 9.90 -0.76 11.19
C LEU A 346 8.84 0.07 10.44
N ASP A 347 8.58 -0.25 9.15
CA ASP A 347 7.49 0.38 8.40
C ASP A 347 6.13 0.09 9.05
N VAL A 348 5.91 -1.16 9.48
CA VAL A 348 4.67 -1.57 10.19
C VAL A 348 4.51 -0.80 11.49
N ILE A 349 5.56 -0.69 12.29
CA ILE A 349 5.53 0.05 13.57
C ILE A 349 5.19 1.53 13.33
N LYS A 350 5.84 2.18 12.36
CA LYS A 350 5.56 3.59 12.03
C LYS A 350 4.13 3.76 11.51
N ALA A 351 3.66 2.85 10.67
CA ALA A 351 2.28 2.86 10.20
C ALA A 351 1.26 2.68 11.34
N ALA A 352 1.53 1.79 12.30
CA ALA A 352 0.71 1.65 13.50
C ALA A 352 0.69 2.94 14.32
N ILE A 353 1.84 3.55 14.56
CA ILE A 353 1.93 4.80 15.32
C ILE A 353 1.13 5.93 14.64
N PHE A 354 1.09 5.98 13.31
CA PHE A 354 0.24 6.92 12.58
C PHE A 354 -1.26 6.55 12.58
N GLY A 355 -1.62 5.33 12.97
CA GLY A 355 -3.01 4.94 13.16
C GLY A 355 -3.48 3.72 12.36
N ALA A 356 -2.60 3.04 11.61
CA ALA A 356 -2.96 1.82 10.90
C ALA A 356 -3.07 0.61 11.84
N GLU A 357 -4.04 -0.26 11.59
CA GLU A 357 -4.29 -1.51 12.32
C GLU A 357 -4.07 -2.75 11.45
N SER A 358 -3.96 -2.55 10.13
CA SER A 358 -3.72 -3.58 9.14
C SER A 358 -2.79 -3.04 8.04
N TYR A 359 -2.04 -3.90 7.38
CA TYR A 359 -0.89 -3.52 6.54
C TYR A 359 -0.90 -4.31 5.23
N GLY A 360 -0.93 -3.58 4.10
CA GLY A 360 -0.94 -4.15 2.77
C GLY A 360 0.44 -4.14 2.10
N PHE A 361 0.89 -5.29 1.64
CA PHE A 361 2.20 -5.46 0.99
C PHE A 361 2.04 -5.79 -0.49
N GLY A 362 2.67 -5.02 -1.37
CA GLY A 362 2.63 -5.22 -2.82
C GLY A 362 3.98 -5.64 -3.38
N THR A 363 4.84 -4.69 -3.67
CA THR A 363 6.12 -4.92 -4.35
C THR A 363 7.04 -5.88 -3.58
N SER A 364 7.13 -5.77 -2.27
CA SER A 364 8.02 -6.61 -1.45
C SER A 364 7.68 -8.10 -1.55
N VAL A 365 6.40 -8.47 -1.58
CA VAL A 365 5.99 -9.86 -1.75
C VAL A 365 6.21 -10.35 -3.19
N MET A 366 6.15 -9.47 -4.20
CA MET A 366 6.57 -9.83 -5.55
C MET A 366 8.07 -10.08 -5.64
N VAL A 367 8.88 -9.28 -4.94
CA VAL A 367 10.34 -9.48 -4.87
C VAL A 367 10.66 -10.80 -4.15
N ALA A 368 9.95 -11.13 -3.08
CA ALA A 368 10.05 -12.44 -2.42
C ALA A 368 9.73 -13.60 -3.38
N LEU A 369 8.82 -13.43 -4.32
CA LEU A 369 8.51 -14.39 -5.38
C LEU A 369 9.49 -14.38 -6.57
N GLY A 370 10.55 -13.56 -6.52
CA GLY A 370 11.59 -13.54 -7.56
C GLY A 370 11.55 -12.35 -8.51
N CYS A 371 10.71 -11.33 -8.28
CA CYS A 371 10.73 -10.09 -9.06
C CYS A 371 12.08 -9.37 -8.92
N LYS A 372 12.70 -9.00 -10.02
CA LYS A 372 13.97 -8.25 -10.08
C LYS A 372 13.79 -6.73 -10.25
N TYR A 373 12.57 -6.25 -10.12
CA TYR A 373 12.21 -4.83 -10.25
C TYR A 373 12.62 -4.17 -11.58
N LEU A 374 12.49 -4.90 -12.70
CA LEU A 374 12.88 -4.41 -14.03
C LEU A 374 11.93 -3.35 -14.61
N ARG A 375 10.75 -3.17 -14.02
CA ARG A 375 9.72 -2.19 -14.42
C ARG A 375 9.22 -2.35 -15.86
N ILE A 376 9.18 -3.59 -16.35
CA ILE A 376 8.63 -3.99 -17.65
C ILE A 376 7.29 -4.73 -17.51
N CYS A 377 6.61 -4.56 -16.37
CA CYS A 377 5.38 -5.29 -16.03
C CYS A 377 4.24 -5.09 -17.05
N HIS A 378 4.22 -3.95 -17.75
CA HIS A 378 3.19 -3.61 -18.73
C HIS A 378 3.43 -4.25 -20.11
N LEU A 379 4.65 -4.74 -20.40
CA LEU A 379 5.04 -5.23 -21.73
C LEU A 379 4.74 -6.72 -21.96
N ASN A 380 4.09 -7.41 -21.03
CA ASN A 380 3.86 -8.86 -21.08
C ASN A 380 5.14 -9.70 -21.29
N ASN A 381 6.31 -9.13 -21.01
CA ASN A 381 7.63 -9.71 -21.22
C ASN A 381 8.47 -9.74 -19.92
N CYS A 382 7.85 -10.12 -18.81
CA CYS A 382 8.53 -10.21 -17.52
C CYS A 382 9.51 -11.38 -17.51
N ALA A 383 10.80 -11.06 -17.44
CA ALA A 383 11.89 -12.05 -17.47
C ALA A 383 11.90 -13.03 -16.28
N THR A 384 11.15 -12.73 -15.21
CA THR A 384 11.05 -13.61 -14.02
C THR A 384 9.72 -14.37 -13.95
N GLY A 385 8.85 -14.25 -14.95
CA GLY A 385 7.56 -14.93 -14.97
C GLY A 385 6.51 -14.41 -13.98
N VAL A 386 6.83 -13.42 -13.11
CA VAL A 386 5.95 -12.94 -12.06
C VAL A 386 4.78 -12.12 -12.61
N ALA A 387 5.03 -11.25 -13.60
CA ALA A 387 4.05 -10.27 -14.10
C ALA A 387 3.85 -10.38 -15.61
N THR A 388 3.61 -11.58 -16.11
CA THR A 388 3.36 -11.85 -17.54
C THR A 388 2.31 -12.94 -17.71
N GLN A 389 1.60 -12.94 -18.84
CA GLN A 389 0.73 -14.01 -19.29
C GLN A 389 1.40 -14.92 -20.31
N ASN A 390 2.61 -14.58 -20.76
CA ASN A 390 3.38 -15.44 -21.68
C ASN A 390 3.70 -16.78 -21.02
N LYS A 391 3.10 -17.84 -21.54
CA LYS A 391 3.21 -19.20 -20.99
C LYS A 391 4.65 -19.71 -20.92
N ILE A 392 5.47 -19.40 -21.93
CA ILE A 392 6.88 -19.83 -21.97
C ILE A 392 7.68 -19.17 -20.86
N LEU A 393 7.53 -17.86 -20.68
CA LEU A 393 8.23 -17.12 -19.62
C LEU A 393 7.79 -17.58 -18.24
N ARG A 394 6.49 -17.80 -18.01
CA ARG A 394 5.97 -18.32 -16.76
C ARG A 394 6.56 -19.69 -16.41
N MET A 395 6.51 -20.63 -17.37
CA MET A 395 6.99 -22.01 -17.13
C MET A 395 8.51 -22.10 -16.94
N LYS A 396 9.28 -21.28 -17.65
CA LYS A 396 10.76 -21.35 -17.63
C LYS A 396 11.40 -20.52 -16.52
N HIS A 397 10.77 -19.42 -16.10
CA HIS A 397 11.44 -18.41 -15.27
C HIS A 397 10.76 -18.12 -13.94
N PHE A 398 9.49 -18.51 -13.75
CA PHE A 398 8.87 -18.34 -12.45
C PHE A 398 9.43 -19.38 -11.46
N SER A 399 10.11 -18.89 -10.43
CA SER A 399 10.73 -19.71 -9.38
C SER A 399 10.20 -19.39 -7.99
N GLY A 400 9.12 -18.58 -7.91
CA GLY A 400 8.52 -18.20 -6.65
C GLY A 400 7.77 -19.36 -5.98
N SER A 401 7.75 -19.37 -4.66
CA SER A 401 6.97 -20.35 -3.89
C SER A 401 6.21 -19.67 -2.74
N PRO A 402 5.11 -20.25 -2.26
CA PRO A 402 4.40 -19.75 -1.09
C PRO A 402 5.28 -19.65 0.16
N GLU A 403 6.21 -20.59 0.34
CA GLU A 403 7.09 -20.67 1.50
C GLU A 403 7.97 -19.41 1.62
N ARG A 404 8.46 -18.87 0.51
CA ARG A 404 9.24 -17.62 0.51
C ARG A 404 8.43 -16.46 1.06
N VAL A 405 7.17 -16.35 0.69
CA VAL A 405 6.27 -15.30 1.19
C VAL A 405 5.93 -15.53 2.67
N VAL A 406 5.73 -16.78 3.07
CA VAL A 406 5.52 -17.16 4.48
C VAL A 406 6.73 -16.77 5.33
N ASN A 407 7.95 -17.07 4.88
CA ASN A 407 9.20 -16.72 5.57
C ASN A 407 9.29 -15.20 5.73
N TYR A 408 9.06 -14.45 4.64
CA TYR A 408 9.09 -12.99 4.66
C TYR A 408 8.16 -12.40 5.74
N PHE A 409 6.91 -12.80 5.77
CA PHE A 409 5.96 -12.29 6.76
C PHE A 409 6.26 -12.72 8.19
N LYS A 410 6.77 -13.94 8.39
CA LYS A 410 7.24 -14.38 9.71
C LYS A 410 8.38 -13.51 10.22
N PHE A 411 9.32 -13.14 9.36
CA PHE A 411 10.43 -12.27 9.72
C PHE A 411 9.96 -10.86 10.07
N ILE A 412 9.06 -10.27 9.26
CA ILE A 412 8.45 -8.97 9.60
C ILE A 412 7.74 -9.04 10.96
N ALA A 413 6.95 -10.07 11.21
CA ALA A 413 6.25 -10.22 12.49
C ALA A 413 7.22 -10.34 13.67
N GLN A 414 8.34 -11.03 13.48
CA GLN A 414 9.39 -11.14 14.50
C GLN A 414 10.06 -9.77 14.76
N GLU A 415 10.44 -9.04 13.71
CA GLU A 415 11.01 -7.70 13.84
C GLU A 415 10.04 -6.73 14.52
N VAL A 416 8.74 -6.78 14.17
CA VAL A 416 7.70 -5.98 14.84
C VAL A 416 7.69 -6.27 16.35
N ARG A 417 7.75 -7.53 16.76
CA ARG A 417 7.81 -7.91 18.17
C ARG A 417 9.06 -7.40 18.88
N GLU A 418 10.21 -7.47 18.24
CA GLU A 418 11.48 -6.96 18.78
C GLU A 418 11.43 -5.45 18.99
N ILE A 419 10.91 -4.70 18.02
CA ILE A 419 10.75 -3.25 18.14
C ILE A 419 9.73 -2.91 19.24
N MET A 420 8.58 -3.58 19.28
CA MET A 420 7.57 -3.38 20.35
C MET A 420 8.14 -3.66 21.72
N ALA A 421 8.91 -4.75 21.89
CA ALA A 421 9.61 -5.06 23.13
C ALA A 421 10.55 -3.92 23.56
N SER A 422 11.32 -3.35 22.61
CA SER A 422 12.22 -2.23 22.86
C SER A 422 11.49 -0.94 23.26
N LEU A 423 10.24 -0.77 22.82
CA LEU A 423 9.37 0.36 23.15
C LEU A 423 8.54 0.14 24.44
N GLY A 424 8.61 -1.06 25.03
CA GLY A 424 7.79 -1.40 26.20
C GLY A 424 6.30 -1.58 25.89
N ILE A 425 5.95 -1.92 24.65
CA ILE A 425 4.58 -2.07 24.14
C ILE A 425 4.23 -3.54 24.01
N LYS A 426 3.06 -3.94 24.49
CA LYS A 426 2.64 -5.36 24.47
C LYS A 426 1.85 -5.73 23.24
N THR A 427 1.00 -4.84 22.73
CA THR A 427 0.12 -5.11 21.59
C THR A 427 0.19 -3.99 20.54
N ILE A 428 -0.10 -4.31 19.27
CA ILE A 428 -0.20 -3.29 18.21
C ILE A 428 -1.34 -2.30 18.51
N ASP A 429 -2.39 -2.73 19.18
CA ASP A 429 -3.51 -1.85 19.56
C ASP A 429 -3.07 -0.75 20.53
N GLU A 430 -2.14 -1.06 21.46
CA GLU A 430 -1.53 -0.04 22.33
C GLU A 430 -0.63 0.94 21.56
N LEU A 431 -0.10 0.52 20.40
CA LEU A 431 0.78 1.34 19.57
C LEU A 431 -0.01 2.27 18.65
N THR A 432 -1.23 1.87 18.27
CA THR A 432 -2.02 2.52 17.24
C THR A 432 -2.36 3.97 17.60
N GLY A 433 -1.95 4.92 16.74
CA GLY A 433 -2.21 6.35 16.90
C GLY A 433 -1.33 7.06 17.95
N GLN A 434 -0.31 6.40 18.50
CA GLN A 434 0.57 6.94 19.54
C GLN A 434 1.71 7.79 18.98
N THR A 435 1.40 8.83 18.22
CA THR A 435 2.39 9.67 17.53
C THR A 435 3.41 10.34 18.46
N HIS A 436 3.13 10.42 19.76
CA HIS A 436 4.10 10.90 20.76
C HIS A 436 5.34 9.99 20.89
N LEU A 437 5.28 8.75 20.39
CA LEU A 437 6.42 7.81 20.33
C LEU A 437 7.42 8.16 19.22
N LEU A 438 7.07 9.08 18.33
CA LEU A 438 7.93 9.55 17.26
C LEU A 438 8.59 10.89 17.59
N SER A 439 9.77 11.10 17.05
CA SER A 439 10.46 12.39 16.98
C SER A 439 10.89 12.66 15.55
N ILE A 440 10.86 13.93 15.15
CA ILE A 440 11.26 14.35 13.80
C ILE A 440 12.76 14.40 13.72
N SER A 441 13.34 13.72 12.72
CA SER A 441 14.74 13.85 12.33
C SER A 441 14.93 15.11 11.47
N LYS A 442 16.10 15.75 11.59
CA LYS A 442 16.46 16.85 10.69
C LYS A 442 16.80 16.37 9.27
N GLY A 443 16.92 15.05 9.07
CA GLY A 443 17.42 14.50 7.82
C GLY A 443 18.88 14.89 7.55
N ILE A 444 19.32 14.76 6.30
CA ILE A 444 20.70 15.00 5.88
C ILE A 444 20.86 16.14 4.87
N THR A 445 19.79 16.61 4.26
CA THR A 445 19.78 17.70 3.26
C THR A 445 19.05 18.93 3.76
N GLU A 446 19.29 20.10 3.17
CA GLU A 446 18.53 21.31 3.47
C GLU A 446 17.04 21.13 3.11
N LYS A 447 16.74 20.43 2.03
CA LYS A 447 15.36 20.10 1.66
C LYS A 447 14.65 19.27 2.72
N HIS A 448 15.34 18.30 3.36
CA HIS A 448 14.76 17.57 4.50
C HIS A 448 14.46 18.50 5.68
N LYS A 449 15.35 19.45 5.97
CA LYS A 449 15.20 20.42 7.07
C LYS A 449 14.07 21.41 6.83
N ALA A 450 13.78 21.72 5.56
CA ALA A 450 12.71 22.62 5.16
C ALA A 450 11.29 22.01 5.35
N LEU A 451 11.20 20.69 5.57
CA LEU A 451 9.91 20.02 5.76
C LEU A 451 9.29 20.32 7.14
N SER A 452 8.02 20.70 7.14
CA SER A 452 7.21 20.95 8.35
C SER A 452 6.34 19.74 8.70
N LEU A 453 6.91 18.78 9.43
CA LEU A 453 6.26 17.48 9.73
C LEU A 453 5.51 17.45 11.06
N LYS A 454 5.59 18.52 11.86
CA LYS A 454 5.02 18.55 13.23
C LYS A 454 3.51 18.28 13.26
N LYS A 455 2.76 18.78 12.29
CA LYS A 455 1.31 18.58 12.20
C LYS A 455 0.92 17.11 12.05
N MET A 456 1.76 16.28 11.44
CA MET A 456 1.52 14.85 11.30
C MET A 456 1.56 14.11 12.64
N LEU A 457 2.28 14.64 13.62
CA LEU A 457 2.40 14.05 14.96
C LEU A 457 1.35 14.59 15.95
N THR A 458 0.41 15.42 15.52
CA THR A 458 -0.63 15.98 16.39
C THR A 458 -1.59 14.87 16.83
N ILE A 459 -1.76 14.74 18.15
CA ILE A 459 -2.78 13.86 18.73
C ILE A 459 -4.08 14.63 18.80
N ALA A 460 -5.11 14.15 18.13
CA ALA A 460 -6.43 14.72 18.24
C ALA A 460 -7.08 14.27 19.53
N ASN A 461 -7.14 15.14 20.52
CA ASN A 461 -7.76 14.87 21.80
C ASN A 461 -9.28 14.85 21.68
N LYS A 462 -9.89 13.68 21.57
CA LYS A 462 -11.29 13.44 21.88
C LYS A 462 -11.56 12.04 22.41
N LYS A 463 -12.63 11.93 23.20
CA LYS A 463 -13.01 10.86 24.11
C LYS A 463 -13.18 9.43 23.56
N SER A 464 -12.85 9.14 22.33
CA SER A 464 -12.96 7.80 21.76
C SER A 464 -11.64 7.06 21.89
N ASP A 465 -11.42 6.46 23.05
CA ASP A 465 -10.23 5.64 23.34
C ASP A 465 -10.38 4.19 22.87
N LYS A 466 -11.54 3.85 22.32
CA LYS A 466 -11.82 2.48 21.87
C LYS A 466 -11.69 2.37 20.35
N TYR A 467 -10.71 1.60 19.93
CA TYR A 467 -10.58 1.18 18.53
C TYR A 467 -11.61 0.12 18.19
N CYS A 468 -11.95 0.02 16.91
CA CYS A 468 -12.79 -1.04 16.39
C CYS A 468 -12.17 -2.41 16.77
N THR A 469 -12.82 -3.10 17.68
CA THR A 469 -12.50 -4.50 17.93
C THR A 469 -13.08 -5.36 16.81
N THR A 470 -12.75 -6.60 16.74
CA THR A 470 -13.03 -7.56 15.69
C THR A 470 -14.48 -7.69 15.17
N LYS A 471 -15.43 -7.02 15.77
CA LYS A 471 -16.82 -7.03 15.33
C LYS A 471 -17.02 -5.97 14.25
N SER A 472 -17.51 -6.39 13.08
CA SER A 472 -17.93 -5.47 12.03
C SER A 472 -18.91 -4.45 12.58
N ASN A 473 -18.84 -3.21 12.11
CA ASN A 473 -20.01 -2.35 12.18
C ASN A 473 -21.15 -3.12 11.50
N LYS A 474 -22.14 -3.54 12.25
CA LYS A 474 -23.36 -4.05 11.66
C LYS A 474 -24.17 -2.85 11.20
N PRO A 475 -24.11 -2.50 9.89
CA PRO A 475 -24.73 -1.27 9.42
C PRO A 475 -26.26 -1.32 9.52
N TYR A 476 -26.80 -2.49 9.62
CA TYR A 476 -28.23 -2.77 9.44
C TYR A 476 -28.79 -3.47 10.68
N ASP A 477 -28.54 -2.94 11.85
CA ASP A 477 -29.41 -3.21 12.96
C ASP A 477 -30.81 -2.68 12.59
N LYS A 478 -31.85 -3.50 12.80
CA LYS A 478 -33.23 -3.31 12.30
C LYS A 478 -33.88 -1.93 12.60
N GLY A 479 -33.18 -1.04 13.27
CA GLY A 479 -33.63 0.29 13.63
C GLY A 479 -33.14 1.45 12.73
N VAL A 480 -32.27 1.19 11.76
CA VAL A 480 -31.67 2.27 10.93
C VAL A 480 -32.40 2.49 9.61
N LEU A 481 -33.25 1.55 9.21
CA LEU A 481 -34.06 1.64 7.98
C LEU A 481 -35.59 1.66 8.26
N ALA A 482 -35.98 2.01 9.47
CA ALA A 482 -37.39 2.25 9.80
C ALA A 482 -37.74 3.75 9.73
#